data_713059408dcbb4f7b310e3e64b1e362a
#
_entry.id   713059408dcbb4f7b310e3e64b1e362a
#
_cell.length_a   1.000
_cell.length_b   1.000
_cell.length_c   1.000
_cell.angle_alpha   90.00
_cell.angle_beta   90.00
_cell.angle_gamma   90.00
#
_symmetry.space_group_name_H-M   'P 1'
#
loop_
_entity.id
_entity.type
_entity.pdbx_description
1 polymer ?
#
loop_
_entity_poly.entity_id
_entity_poly.type
_entity_poly.pdbx_seq_one_letter_code
_entity_poly.pdbx_strand_id
1 'polypeptide(L)'
;VFNVSFAASGYIPALLILAAFIPFVWGLGSIASAGVLTFRRGSGAIGFLAFALTFTSGAYFPLALFPSWVAPLASINPIGIAITGMRAQLIGGAGWHDALVTIAKLVPLSGITLLLGLYAFRLAMRRERRLGTLGLY
;
A
#
# COMPACT_ATOMS: atom_id res chain seq x y z
N VAL A 1 -25.07 18.23 -10.01
CA VAL A 1 -24.42 17.38 -11.03
C VAL A 1 -22.93 17.71 -10.99
N PHE A 2 -22.12 16.77 -10.50
CA PHE A 2 -20.68 16.95 -10.43
C PHE A 2 -20.09 16.83 -11.84
N ASN A 3 -19.70 17.96 -12.43
CA ASN A 3 -19.03 17.99 -13.71
C ASN A 3 -17.51 17.75 -13.49
N VAL A 4 -17.11 16.48 -13.34
CA VAL A 4 -15.71 16.11 -13.20
C VAL A 4 -15.14 15.91 -14.60
N SER A 5 -14.33 16.85 -15.06
CA SER A 5 -13.58 16.70 -16.30
C SER A 5 -12.31 15.88 -16.05
N PHE A 6 -12.25 14.68 -16.61
CA PHE A 6 -11.03 13.87 -16.57
C PHE A 6 -10.03 14.38 -17.61
N ALA A 7 -8.80 14.64 -17.17
CA ALA A 7 -7.71 14.99 -18.06
C ALA A 7 -7.22 13.74 -18.81
N ALA A 8 -7.49 13.65 -20.11
CA ALA A 8 -7.07 12.50 -20.92
C ALA A 8 -5.54 12.29 -20.87
N SER A 9 -4.75 13.34 -20.72
CA SER A 9 -3.29 13.30 -20.55
C SER A 9 -2.84 12.69 -19.21
N GLY A 10 -3.73 12.62 -18.22
CA GLY A 10 -3.43 12.12 -16.89
C GLY A 10 -3.50 10.59 -16.75
N TYR A 11 -4.06 9.85 -17.72
CA TYR A 11 -4.23 8.40 -17.60
C TYR A 11 -2.90 7.64 -17.57
N ILE A 12 -1.95 7.98 -18.42
CA ILE A 12 -0.65 7.29 -18.47
C ILE A 12 0.14 7.51 -17.17
N PRO A 13 0.31 8.76 -16.68
CA PRO A 13 0.94 8.99 -15.39
C PRO A 13 0.24 8.28 -14.23
N ALA A 14 -1.09 8.27 -14.19
CA ALA A 14 -1.86 7.57 -13.17
C ALA A 14 -1.63 6.05 -13.19
N LEU A 15 -1.56 5.43 -14.37
CA LEU A 15 -1.23 4.01 -14.52
C LEU A 15 0.19 3.69 -14.05
N LEU A 16 1.16 4.57 -14.29
CA LEU A 16 2.53 4.40 -13.80
C LEU A 16 2.60 4.49 -12.26
N ILE A 17 1.85 5.41 -11.66
CA ILE A 17 1.72 5.48 -10.19
C ILE A 17 1.10 4.19 -9.65
N LEU A 18 0.04 3.68 -10.29
CA LEU A 18 -0.57 2.41 -9.93
C LEU A 18 0.41 1.25 -10.04
N ALA A 19 1.18 1.18 -11.13
CA ALA A 19 2.21 0.15 -11.32
C ALA A 19 3.30 0.21 -10.24
N ALA A 20 3.73 1.41 -9.83
CA ALA A 20 4.68 1.61 -8.73
C ALA A 20 4.11 1.21 -7.35
N PHE A 21 2.79 1.20 -7.20
CA PHE A 21 2.09 0.80 -5.98
C PHE A 21 1.88 -0.72 -5.87
N ILE A 22 1.80 -1.45 -6.98
CA ILE A 22 1.57 -2.91 -6.99
C ILE A 22 2.54 -3.69 -6.09
N PRO A 23 3.87 -3.44 -6.09
CA PRO A 23 4.80 -4.16 -5.23
C PRO A 23 4.51 -3.99 -3.74
N PHE A 24 3.97 -2.83 -3.33
CA PHE A 24 3.52 -2.62 -1.95
C PHE A 24 2.39 -3.58 -1.57
N VAL A 25 1.39 -3.73 -2.42
CA VAL A 25 0.24 -4.64 -2.19
C VAL A 25 0.72 -6.09 -2.09
N TRP A 26 1.62 -6.51 -2.97
CA TRP A 26 2.20 -7.85 -2.91
C TRP A 26 3.06 -8.08 -1.67
N GLY A 27 3.83 -7.08 -1.26
CA GLY A 27 4.60 -7.12 -0.03
C GLY A 27 3.71 -7.26 1.20
N LEU A 28 2.65 -6.46 1.28
CA LEU A 28 1.67 -6.52 2.38
C LEU A 28 0.95 -7.88 2.41
N GLY A 29 0.54 -8.41 1.25
CA GLY A 29 -0.05 -9.74 1.13
C GLY A 29 0.91 -10.85 1.57
N SER A 30 2.20 -10.73 1.27
CA SER A 30 3.23 -11.68 1.70
C SER A 30 3.44 -11.64 3.21
N ILE A 31 3.43 -10.44 3.85
CA ILE A 31 3.48 -10.28 5.31
C ILE A 31 2.24 -10.91 5.95
N ALA A 32 1.07 -10.67 5.36
CA ALA A 32 -0.19 -11.24 5.81
C ALA A 32 -0.15 -12.77 5.82
N SER A 33 0.28 -13.36 4.71
CA SER A 33 0.42 -14.81 4.56
C SER A 33 1.44 -15.39 5.56
N ALA A 34 2.57 -14.72 5.77
CA ALA A 34 3.56 -15.11 6.79
C ALA A 34 2.97 -15.10 8.20
N GLY A 35 2.16 -14.09 8.52
CA GLY A 35 1.48 -13.98 9.81
C GLY A 35 0.48 -15.10 10.05
N VAL A 36 -0.33 -15.43 9.06
CA VAL A 36 -1.29 -16.55 9.15
C VAL A 36 -0.56 -17.89 9.37
N LEU A 37 0.49 -18.14 8.60
CA LEU A 37 1.31 -19.36 8.74
C LEU A 37 1.94 -19.47 10.14
N THR A 38 2.49 -18.35 10.66
CA THR A 38 3.25 -18.37 11.93
C THR A 38 2.35 -18.44 13.15
N PHE A 39 1.24 -17.71 13.17
CA PHE A 39 0.41 -17.53 14.37
C PHE A 39 -0.87 -18.36 14.36
N ARG A 40 -1.20 -19.05 13.25
CA ARG A 40 -2.44 -19.84 13.08
C ARG A 40 -3.75 -19.11 13.43
N ARG A 41 -3.68 -17.93 14.03
CA ARG A 41 -4.78 -17.04 14.46
C ARG A 41 -4.53 -15.57 14.10
N GLY A 42 -3.50 -15.28 13.30
CA GLY A 42 -3.01 -13.91 13.08
C GLY A 42 -3.83 -13.05 12.11
N SER A 43 -4.93 -13.55 11.55
CA SER A 43 -5.73 -12.81 10.56
C SER A 43 -6.31 -11.49 11.10
N GLY A 44 -6.66 -11.43 12.39
CA GLY A 44 -7.22 -10.22 13.00
C GLY A 44 -6.23 -9.06 13.10
N ALA A 45 -4.98 -9.33 13.51
CA ALA A 45 -3.94 -8.28 13.61
C ALA A 45 -3.58 -7.70 12.24
N ILE A 46 -3.54 -8.56 11.22
CA ILE A 46 -3.24 -8.15 9.84
C ILE A 46 -4.41 -7.36 9.24
N GLY A 47 -5.65 -7.80 9.50
CA GLY A 47 -6.84 -7.07 9.10
C GLY A 47 -6.88 -5.68 9.76
N PHE A 48 -6.52 -5.58 11.04
CA PHE A 48 -6.42 -4.30 11.73
C PHE A 48 -5.33 -3.40 11.13
N LEU A 49 -4.16 -3.93 10.79
CA LEU A 49 -3.10 -3.17 10.14
C LEU A 49 -3.54 -2.66 8.76
N ALA A 50 -4.15 -3.51 7.94
CA ALA A 50 -4.68 -3.12 6.64
C ALA A 50 -5.76 -2.04 6.77
N PHE A 51 -6.66 -2.19 7.75
CA PHE A 51 -7.68 -1.19 8.07
C PHE A 51 -7.04 0.14 8.49
N ALA A 52 -6.07 0.13 9.41
CA ALA A 52 -5.38 1.33 9.87
C ALA A 52 -4.67 2.05 8.72
N LEU A 53 -3.99 1.31 7.84
CA LEU A 53 -3.34 1.88 6.65
C LEU A 53 -4.37 2.50 5.69
N THR A 54 -5.49 1.82 5.45
CA THR A 54 -6.55 2.34 4.57
C THR A 54 -7.23 3.56 5.20
N PHE A 55 -7.49 3.51 6.50
CA PHE A 55 -8.12 4.62 7.23
C PHE A 55 -7.25 5.88 7.21
N THR A 56 -5.94 5.73 7.46
CA THR A 56 -4.98 6.85 7.47
C THR A 56 -4.55 7.29 6.06
N SER A 57 -5.02 6.64 4.99
CA SER A 57 -4.66 6.98 3.61
C SER A 57 -5.33 8.24 3.07
N GLY A 58 -6.35 8.77 3.76
CA GLY A 58 -7.16 9.87 3.24
C GLY A 58 -8.17 9.44 2.18
N ALA A 59 -8.40 8.11 2.00
CA ALA A 59 -9.38 7.60 1.05
C ALA A 59 -10.82 7.93 1.45
N TYR A 60 -11.12 7.81 2.74
CA TYR A 60 -12.46 8.02 3.30
C TYR A 60 -12.66 9.41 3.89
N PHE A 61 -11.63 9.99 4.50
CA PHE A 61 -11.71 11.28 5.17
C PHE A 61 -10.52 12.16 4.76
N PRO A 62 -10.73 13.48 4.58
CA PRO A 62 -9.63 14.42 4.35
C PRO A 62 -8.61 14.37 5.49
N LEU A 63 -7.32 14.35 5.15
CA LEU A 63 -6.23 14.31 6.15
C LEU A 63 -6.26 15.48 7.14
N ALA A 64 -6.87 16.60 6.75
CA ALA A 64 -7.04 17.79 7.58
C ALA A 64 -7.94 17.55 8.83
N LEU A 65 -8.74 16.49 8.84
CA LEU A 65 -9.59 16.13 9.97
C LEU A 65 -8.88 15.26 11.02
N PHE A 66 -7.68 14.78 10.71
CA PHE A 66 -6.93 13.96 11.65
C PHE A 66 -6.15 14.79 12.67
N PRO A 67 -5.97 14.29 13.91
CA PRO A 67 -5.09 14.89 14.89
C PRO A 67 -3.66 15.05 14.34
N SER A 68 -2.95 16.08 14.81
CA SER A 68 -1.61 16.44 14.34
C SER A 68 -0.57 15.31 14.45
N TRP A 69 -0.74 14.39 15.39
CA TRP A 69 0.14 13.22 15.54
C TRP A 69 -0.05 12.14 14.45
N VAL A 70 -1.20 12.12 13.75
CA VAL A 70 -1.47 11.20 12.62
C VAL A 70 -0.86 11.72 11.31
N ALA A 71 -0.74 13.02 11.16
CA ALA A 71 -0.25 13.64 9.92
C ALA A 71 1.10 13.08 9.42
N PRO A 72 2.13 12.87 10.28
CA PRO A 72 3.39 12.26 9.84
C PRO A 72 3.22 10.82 9.32
N LEU A 73 2.37 10.02 9.97
CA LEU A 73 2.07 8.66 9.56
C LEU A 73 1.32 8.63 8.21
N ALA A 74 0.38 9.53 8.03
CA ALA A 74 -0.36 9.67 6.78
C ALA A 74 0.54 10.10 5.61
N SER A 75 1.54 10.94 5.86
CA SER A 75 2.47 11.44 4.83
C SER A 75 3.40 10.36 4.25
N ILE A 76 3.70 9.31 5.02
CA ILE A 76 4.52 8.16 4.59
C ILE A 76 3.68 6.94 4.22
N ASN A 77 2.35 7.03 4.28
CA ASN A 77 1.45 5.94 3.93
C ASN A 77 1.42 5.75 2.41
N PRO A 78 1.91 4.60 1.87
CA PRO A 78 1.94 4.39 0.42
C PRO A 78 0.57 4.42 -0.25
N ILE A 79 -0.49 3.99 0.47
CA ILE A 79 -1.87 4.04 -0.03
C ILE A 79 -2.29 5.50 -0.23
N GLY A 80 -2.02 6.37 0.76
CA GLY A 80 -2.33 7.80 0.70
C GLY A 80 -1.56 8.51 -0.42
N ILE A 81 -0.27 8.21 -0.56
CA ILE A 81 0.58 8.77 -1.62
C ILE A 81 0.05 8.36 -2.99
N ALA A 82 -0.30 7.08 -3.19
CA ALA A 82 -0.83 6.58 -4.45
C ALA A 82 -2.18 7.23 -4.81
N ILE A 83 -3.13 7.27 -3.87
CA ILE A 83 -4.46 7.85 -4.08
C ILE A 83 -4.35 9.34 -4.41
N THR A 84 -3.57 10.09 -3.64
CA THR A 84 -3.39 11.53 -3.85
C THR A 84 -2.72 11.81 -5.19
N GLY A 85 -1.69 11.04 -5.54
CA GLY A 85 -1.01 11.17 -6.82
C GLY A 85 -1.92 10.85 -8.01
N MET A 86 -2.67 9.75 -7.96
CA MET A 86 -3.62 9.41 -9.02
C MET A 86 -4.73 10.44 -9.15
N ARG A 87 -5.26 10.93 -8.02
CA ARG A 87 -6.29 11.99 -8.02
C ARG A 87 -5.77 13.29 -8.64
N ALA A 88 -4.55 13.69 -8.33
CA ALA A 88 -3.92 14.87 -8.90
C ALA A 88 -3.76 14.75 -10.43
N GLN A 89 -3.41 13.57 -10.94
CA GLN A 89 -3.26 13.32 -12.37
C GLN A 89 -4.62 13.29 -13.11
N LEU A 90 -5.62 12.60 -12.54
CA LEU A 90 -6.89 12.38 -13.22
C LEU A 90 -7.84 13.57 -13.15
N ILE A 91 -7.84 14.30 -12.04
CA ILE A 91 -8.81 15.37 -11.75
C ILE A 91 -8.11 16.73 -11.73
N GLY A 92 -6.92 16.80 -11.12
CA GLY A 92 -6.18 18.04 -10.93
C GLY A 92 -5.38 18.51 -12.15
N GLY A 93 -5.27 17.69 -13.21
CA GLY A 93 -4.46 18.03 -14.40
C GLY A 93 -2.97 18.23 -14.09
N ALA A 94 -2.46 17.56 -13.05
CA ALA A 94 -1.06 17.65 -12.65
C ALA A 94 -0.12 17.18 -13.78
N GLY A 95 1.06 17.77 -13.83
CA GLY A 95 2.05 17.48 -14.87
C GLY A 95 2.84 16.18 -14.63
N TRP A 96 3.64 15.80 -15.62
CA TRP A 96 4.54 14.64 -15.53
C TRP A 96 5.54 14.73 -14.36
N HIS A 97 5.98 15.94 -14.00
CA HIS A 97 6.88 16.16 -12.88
C HIS A 97 6.26 15.64 -11.57
N ASP A 98 4.99 15.95 -11.31
CA ASP A 98 4.29 15.53 -10.09
C ASP A 98 4.08 14.02 -10.03
N ALA A 99 3.84 13.40 -11.19
CA ALA A 99 3.78 11.95 -11.31
C ALA A 99 5.12 11.30 -10.95
N LEU A 100 6.23 11.82 -11.50
CA LEU A 100 7.57 11.32 -11.21
C LEU A 100 7.94 11.48 -9.73
N VAL A 101 7.60 12.59 -9.10
CA VAL A 101 7.82 12.81 -7.66
C VAL A 101 7.02 11.79 -6.84
N THR A 102 5.77 11.53 -7.22
CA THR A 102 4.92 10.52 -6.56
C THR A 102 5.51 9.12 -6.70
N ILE A 103 5.95 8.75 -7.90
CA ILE A 103 6.59 7.45 -8.18
C ILE A 103 7.90 7.32 -7.40
N ALA A 104 8.73 8.37 -7.35
CA ALA A 104 9.99 8.39 -6.62
C ALA A 104 9.79 8.16 -5.11
N LYS A 105 8.66 8.58 -4.54
CA LYS A 105 8.29 8.29 -3.15
C LYS A 105 7.75 6.87 -2.99
N LEU A 106 6.95 6.38 -3.94
CA LEU A 106 6.32 5.06 -3.87
C LEU A 106 7.31 3.91 -4.08
N VAL A 107 8.22 4.03 -5.04
CA VAL A 107 9.14 2.95 -5.42
C VAL A 107 9.96 2.43 -4.24
N PRO A 108 10.65 3.27 -3.42
CA PRO A 108 11.40 2.78 -2.28
C PRO A 108 10.49 2.17 -1.20
N LEU A 109 9.34 2.79 -0.90
CA LEU A 109 8.38 2.27 0.08
C LEU A 109 7.81 0.91 -0.35
N SER A 110 7.41 0.81 -1.61
CA SER A 110 6.88 -0.43 -2.21
C SER A 110 7.95 -1.51 -2.27
N GLY A 111 9.17 -1.17 -2.67
CA GLY A 111 10.30 -2.09 -2.74
C GLY A 111 10.68 -2.65 -1.36
N ILE A 112 10.81 -1.79 -0.35
CA ILE A 112 11.12 -2.20 1.02
C ILE A 112 10.01 -3.13 1.55
N THR A 113 8.74 -2.75 1.38
CA THR A 113 7.61 -3.57 1.84
C THR A 113 7.58 -4.93 1.15
N LEU A 114 7.85 -4.97 -0.16
CA LEU A 114 7.94 -6.23 -0.92
C LEU A 114 9.06 -7.13 -0.41
N LEU A 115 10.27 -6.58 -0.23
CA LEU A 115 11.42 -7.34 0.25
C LEU A 115 11.18 -7.88 1.67
N LEU A 116 10.66 -7.06 2.57
CA LEU A 116 10.28 -7.48 3.93
C LEU A 116 9.20 -8.56 3.90
N GLY A 117 8.19 -8.41 3.05
CA GLY A 117 7.12 -9.38 2.88
C GLY A 117 7.63 -10.74 2.38
N LEU A 118 8.44 -10.74 1.35
CA LEU A 118 9.05 -11.96 0.81
C LEU A 118 9.99 -12.62 1.82
N TYR A 119 10.76 -11.83 2.56
CA TYR A 119 11.65 -12.35 3.60
C TYR A 119 10.85 -12.99 4.74
N ALA A 120 9.83 -12.31 5.25
CA ALA A 120 8.94 -12.82 6.29
C ALA A 120 8.25 -14.12 5.84
N PHE A 121 7.74 -14.15 4.61
CA PHE A 121 7.10 -15.33 4.03
C PHE A 121 8.07 -16.51 3.91
N ARG A 122 9.30 -16.28 3.44
CA ARG A 122 10.33 -17.32 3.37
C ARG A 122 10.68 -17.89 4.75
N LEU A 123 10.78 -17.02 5.77
CA LEU A 123 11.04 -17.46 7.15
C LEU A 123 9.88 -18.32 7.70
N ALA A 124 8.64 -17.89 7.50
CA ALA A 124 7.45 -18.61 7.91
C ALA A 124 7.41 -20.00 7.26
N MET A 125 7.61 -20.08 5.95
CA MET A 125 7.66 -21.35 5.20
C MET A 125 8.78 -22.28 5.68
N ARG A 126 9.98 -21.76 5.95
CA ARG A 126 11.09 -22.56 6.49
C ARG A 126 10.77 -23.14 7.87
N ARG A 127 10.10 -22.35 8.72
CA ARG A 127 9.68 -22.78 10.05
C ARG A 127 8.65 -23.90 9.97
N GLU A 128 7.60 -23.75 9.16
CA GLU A 128 6.56 -24.77 8.98
C GLU A 128 7.11 -26.09 8.39
N ARG A 129 8.04 -26.00 7.43
CA ARG A 129 8.72 -27.19 6.90
C ARG A 129 9.51 -27.95 7.97
N ARG A 130 10.18 -27.24 8.89
CA ARG A 130 10.94 -27.87 9.98
C ARG A 130 10.04 -28.51 11.03
N LEU A 131 8.85 -27.97 11.24
CA LEU A 131 7.88 -28.49 12.21
C LEU A 131 7.03 -29.65 11.65
N GLY A 132 7.18 -29.99 10.35
CA GLY A 132 6.44 -31.08 9.71
C GLY A 132 4.94 -30.88 9.59
N THR A 133 4.45 -29.65 9.77
CA THR A 133 3.01 -29.32 9.84
C THR A 133 2.35 -29.09 8.50
N LEU A 134 3.10 -29.07 7.40
CA LEU A 134 2.58 -28.86 6.02
C LEU A 134 1.72 -30.00 5.48
N GLY A 135 1.58 -31.12 6.17
CA GLY A 135 0.82 -32.31 5.77
C GLY A 135 -0.45 -32.57 6.57
N LEU A 136 -0.87 -31.68 7.44
CA LEU A 136 -1.99 -31.88 8.39
C LEU A 136 -3.27 -31.11 8.00
N TYR A 137 -3.42 -30.72 6.72
CA TYR A 137 -4.64 -30.10 6.20
C TYR A 137 -5.15 -30.84 4.98
#